data_5bf360e22f9cbb5041c4a11aaeafcc50
#
_entry.id   5bf360e22f9cbb5041c4a11aaeafcc50
#
_cell.length_a   1.000
_cell.length_b   1.000
_cell.length_c   1.000
_cell.angle_alpha   90.00
_cell.angle_beta   90.00
_cell.angle_gamma   90.00
#
_symmetry.space_group_name_H-M   'P 1'
#
loop_
_entity.id
_entity.type
_entity.pdbx_description
1 polymer ?
#
loop_
_entity_poly.entity_id
_entity_poly.type
_entity_poly.pdbx_seq_one_letter_code
_entity_poly.pdbx_strand_id
1 'polypeptide(L)'
;MNNITAAITAVGSYVPDYILSNKILETMVDTNDEWITSRTGIKERRILKDKDKGTSYLAIQAAKNLLQKSNTDPAEIDLVIMATATPDMPVAATGVYVATQIGAVNAFSYDLVAACSSFLFGMSTAARYIESGKYKKVLLIGADKMSSIIDYTDRTTCIIFGDGGGAVLFEPNTEDLGVKDEYLRTDGVGRPFLKIDAGGSLLPASIETVNNKQHYVFQEGKTVFKFAVSNMADVCEKVMKQNNLTSEDVNWLVPHQANKRIIDAAASRMKLPEEKVMMNIHKYGNTTSATLPLCLADYEKQLKKGDNLIFASFGGGFTWGAVYLKWAYDSK
;
A
#
# COMPACT_ATOMS: atom_id res chain seq x y z
N MET A 1 33.98 1.01 4.41
CA MET A 1 32.80 0.16 4.71
C MET A 1 32.02 0.05 3.43
N ASN A 2 31.73 -1.17 2.96
CA ASN A 2 30.85 -1.33 1.80
C ASN A 2 29.49 -0.78 2.19
N ASN A 3 29.01 0.19 1.42
CA ASN A 3 27.71 0.83 1.68
C ASN A 3 26.62 -0.14 1.20
N ILE A 4 26.10 -0.95 2.14
CA ILE A 4 25.01 -1.89 1.83
C ILE A 4 23.72 -1.08 1.73
N THR A 5 23.00 -1.20 0.62
CA THR A 5 21.65 -0.68 0.41
C THR A 5 20.64 -1.82 0.39
N ALA A 6 19.38 -1.52 0.59
CA ALA A 6 18.29 -2.49 0.53
C ALA A 6 17.61 -2.43 -0.84
N ALA A 7 17.79 -3.46 -1.66
CA ALA A 7 17.21 -3.54 -2.99
C ALA A 7 15.96 -4.41 -3.01
N ILE A 8 14.95 -4.02 -3.78
CA ILE A 8 13.85 -4.92 -4.13
C ILE A 8 14.36 -5.89 -5.19
N THR A 9 14.23 -7.20 -4.93
CA THR A 9 14.70 -8.28 -5.80
C THR A 9 13.57 -9.14 -6.36
N ALA A 10 12.38 -9.05 -5.77
CA ALA A 10 11.19 -9.74 -6.27
C ALA A 10 9.91 -8.99 -5.87
N VAL A 11 8.88 -9.16 -6.70
CA VAL A 11 7.53 -8.62 -6.48
C VAL A 11 6.50 -9.73 -6.67
N GLY A 12 5.47 -9.74 -5.83
CA GLY A 12 4.32 -10.62 -5.97
C GLY A 12 3.03 -9.91 -5.64
N SER A 13 1.91 -10.45 -6.12
CA SER A 13 0.61 -9.82 -5.93
C SER A 13 -0.53 -10.85 -5.90
N TYR A 14 -1.64 -10.45 -5.32
CA TYR A 14 -2.90 -11.16 -5.40
C TYR A 14 -4.07 -10.20 -5.27
N VAL A 15 -5.06 -10.35 -6.11
CA VAL A 15 -6.36 -9.69 -6.00
C VAL A 15 -7.48 -10.73 -6.12
N PRO A 16 -8.60 -10.57 -5.39
CA PRO A 16 -9.74 -11.49 -5.50
C PRO A 16 -10.35 -11.51 -6.91
N ASP A 17 -11.00 -12.62 -7.27
CA ASP A 17 -11.64 -12.78 -8.58
C ASP A 17 -12.92 -11.97 -8.73
N TYR A 18 -13.68 -11.76 -7.62
CA TYR A 18 -14.94 -11.05 -7.68
C TYR A 18 -14.74 -9.55 -7.97
N ILE A 19 -15.35 -9.09 -9.03
CA ILE A 19 -15.34 -7.68 -9.46
C ILE A 19 -16.62 -7.00 -8.97
N LEU A 20 -16.46 -5.98 -8.13
CA LEU A 20 -17.50 -5.03 -7.76
C LEU A 20 -17.38 -3.81 -8.69
N SER A 21 -18.13 -3.79 -9.79
CA SER A 21 -18.12 -2.68 -10.74
C SER A 21 -18.97 -1.50 -10.25
N ASN A 22 -18.79 -0.32 -10.87
CA ASN A 22 -19.64 0.83 -10.61
C ASN A 22 -21.11 0.54 -10.94
N LYS A 23 -21.39 -0.26 -11.98
CA LYS A 23 -22.74 -0.72 -12.33
C LYS A 23 -23.44 -1.49 -11.20
N ILE A 24 -22.70 -2.34 -10.48
CA ILE A 24 -23.25 -3.05 -9.32
C ILE A 24 -23.52 -2.06 -8.18
N LEU A 25 -22.60 -1.10 -7.94
CA LEU A 25 -22.79 -0.09 -6.90
C LEU A 25 -24.01 0.82 -7.15
N GLU A 26 -24.36 1.10 -8.41
CA GLU A 26 -25.58 1.82 -8.78
C GLU A 26 -26.86 1.15 -8.25
N THR A 27 -26.83 -0.17 -8.05
CA THR A 27 -27.96 -0.93 -7.47
C THR A 27 -27.99 -0.92 -5.92
N MET A 28 -26.90 -0.46 -5.29
CA MET A 28 -26.73 -0.51 -3.83
C MET A 28 -26.90 0.85 -3.15
N VAL A 29 -26.42 1.93 -3.79
CA VAL A 29 -26.47 3.30 -3.28
C VAL A 29 -26.76 4.28 -4.40
N ASP A 30 -27.25 5.47 -4.04
CA ASP A 30 -27.54 6.56 -4.99
C ASP A 30 -26.25 7.13 -5.61
N THR A 31 -25.80 6.52 -6.72
CA THR A 31 -24.59 6.88 -7.47
C THR A 31 -24.71 6.43 -8.94
N ASN A 32 -23.72 6.78 -9.77
CA ASN A 32 -23.57 6.26 -11.13
C ASN A 32 -22.11 6.17 -11.55
N ASP A 33 -21.82 5.40 -12.60
CA ASP A 33 -20.48 5.16 -13.11
C ASP A 33 -19.74 6.44 -13.51
N GLU A 34 -20.43 7.36 -14.19
CA GLU A 34 -19.86 8.63 -14.64
C GLU A 34 -19.38 9.48 -13.44
N TRP A 35 -20.23 9.58 -12.39
CA TRP A 35 -19.90 10.32 -11.19
C TRP A 35 -18.72 9.72 -10.43
N ILE A 36 -18.69 8.38 -10.25
CA ILE A 36 -17.58 7.69 -9.57
C ILE A 36 -16.29 7.87 -10.35
N THR A 37 -16.32 7.58 -11.65
CA THR A 37 -15.14 7.60 -12.52
C THR A 37 -14.56 9.01 -12.65
N SER A 38 -15.39 10.03 -12.86
CA SER A 38 -14.93 11.42 -12.97
C SER A 38 -14.34 11.97 -11.67
N ARG A 39 -14.82 11.51 -10.51
CA ARG A 39 -14.38 11.98 -9.19
C ARG A 39 -13.17 11.23 -8.65
N THR A 40 -13.04 9.96 -8.96
CA THR A 40 -12.06 9.07 -8.33
C THR A 40 -11.10 8.42 -9.32
N GLY A 41 -11.50 8.22 -10.57
CA GLY A 41 -10.82 7.39 -11.56
C GLY A 41 -11.15 5.90 -11.44
N ILE A 42 -11.97 5.49 -10.45
CA ILE A 42 -12.28 4.08 -10.17
C ILE A 42 -13.43 3.59 -11.06
N LYS A 43 -13.23 2.46 -11.75
CA LYS A 43 -14.27 1.77 -12.54
C LYS A 43 -14.76 0.50 -11.86
N GLU A 44 -13.84 -0.21 -11.21
CA GLU A 44 -14.12 -1.45 -10.50
C GLU A 44 -13.16 -1.63 -9.31
N ARG A 45 -13.49 -2.56 -8.43
CA ARG A 45 -12.64 -3.01 -7.32
C ARG A 45 -12.82 -4.50 -7.12
N ARG A 46 -11.84 -5.12 -6.50
CA ARG A 46 -11.84 -6.54 -6.19
C ARG A 46 -12.29 -6.76 -4.75
N ILE A 47 -13.14 -7.75 -4.52
CA ILE A 47 -13.70 -8.03 -3.20
C ILE A 47 -13.54 -9.50 -2.85
N LEU A 48 -12.98 -9.79 -1.69
CA LEU A 48 -12.86 -11.13 -1.13
C LEU A 48 -14.20 -11.55 -0.50
N LYS A 49 -15.01 -12.29 -1.26
CA LYS A 49 -16.37 -12.71 -0.83
C LYS A 49 -16.37 -13.80 0.24
N ASP A 50 -15.30 -14.57 0.34
CA ASP A 50 -15.19 -15.66 1.31
C ASP A 50 -15.24 -15.10 2.73
N LYS A 51 -16.21 -15.59 3.53
CA LYS A 51 -16.42 -15.13 4.91
C LYS A 51 -15.35 -15.63 5.87
N ASP A 52 -14.78 -16.80 5.58
CA ASP A 52 -13.79 -17.48 6.43
C ASP A 52 -12.34 -17.07 6.09
N LYS A 53 -12.16 -16.09 5.17
CA LYS A 53 -10.86 -15.60 4.76
C LYS A 53 -10.70 -14.13 5.14
N GLY A 54 -9.65 -13.84 5.90
CA GLY A 54 -9.26 -12.50 6.31
C GLY A 54 -8.18 -11.88 5.42
N THR A 55 -7.58 -10.82 5.91
CA THR A 55 -6.45 -10.13 5.27
C THR A 55 -5.24 -11.05 5.10
N SER A 56 -5.02 -11.96 6.05
CA SER A 56 -3.95 -12.97 5.95
C SER A 56 -4.03 -13.80 4.68
N TYR A 57 -5.23 -14.14 4.22
CA TYR A 57 -5.39 -14.89 2.98
C TYR A 57 -4.81 -14.13 1.78
N LEU A 58 -5.13 -12.82 1.64
CA LEU A 58 -4.60 -11.97 0.58
C LEU A 58 -3.07 -11.88 0.65
N ALA A 59 -2.54 -11.69 1.86
CA ALA A 59 -1.11 -11.62 2.13
C ALA A 59 -0.38 -12.92 1.77
N ILE A 60 -0.93 -14.08 2.18
CA ILE A 60 -0.37 -15.40 1.88
C ILE A 60 -0.31 -15.65 0.38
N GLN A 61 -1.38 -15.32 -0.37
CA GLN A 61 -1.40 -15.51 -1.81
C GLN A 61 -0.36 -14.62 -2.51
N ALA A 62 -0.26 -13.35 -2.12
CA ALA A 62 0.74 -12.42 -2.67
C ALA A 62 2.17 -12.88 -2.37
N ALA A 63 2.45 -13.30 -1.14
CA ALA A 63 3.75 -13.83 -0.74
C ALA A 63 4.11 -15.13 -1.48
N LYS A 64 3.18 -16.08 -1.59
CA LYS A 64 3.39 -17.33 -2.36
C LYS A 64 3.65 -17.06 -3.83
N ASN A 65 2.94 -16.11 -4.43
CA ASN A 65 3.20 -15.67 -5.80
C ASN A 65 4.63 -15.13 -5.96
N LEU A 66 5.09 -14.27 -5.04
CA LEU A 66 6.46 -13.75 -5.02
C LEU A 66 7.48 -14.89 -4.89
N LEU A 67 7.34 -15.74 -3.87
CA LEU A 67 8.29 -16.82 -3.58
C LEU A 67 8.43 -17.82 -4.75
N GLN A 68 7.30 -18.19 -5.35
CA GLN A 68 7.28 -19.06 -6.52
C GLN A 68 7.98 -18.41 -7.73
N LYS A 69 7.67 -17.14 -8.01
CA LYS A 69 8.20 -16.40 -9.14
C LYS A 69 9.71 -16.14 -9.02
N SER A 70 10.20 -15.87 -7.82
CA SER A 70 11.63 -15.63 -7.54
C SER A 70 12.43 -16.91 -7.26
N ASN A 71 11.77 -18.06 -7.13
CA ASN A 71 12.38 -19.31 -6.67
C ASN A 71 13.09 -19.15 -5.32
N THR A 72 12.52 -18.35 -4.41
CA THR A 72 13.07 -18.11 -3.06
C THR A 72 12.57 -19.17 -2.10
N ASP A 73 13.46 -19.84 -1.37
CA ASP A 73 13.08 -20.72 -0.26
C ASP A 73 12.56 -19.86 0.89
N PRO A 74 11.30 -20.06 1.35
CA PRO A 74 10.75 -19.31 2.47
C PRO A 74 11.54 -19.46 3.77
N ALA A 75 12.28 -20.55 3.96
CA ALA A 75 13.15 -20.74 5.12
C ALA A 75 14.36 -19.79 5.16
N GLU A 76 14.69 -19.14 4.04
CA GLU A 76 15.74 -18.11 3.98
C GLU A 76 15.27 -16.72 4.41
N ILE A 77 13.97 -16.51 4.64
CA ILE A 77 13.43 -15.24 5.08
C ILE A 77 13.79 -15.00 6.55
N ASP A 78 14.41 -13.86 6.82
CA ASP A 78 14.80 -13.45 8.18
C ASP A 78 13.67 -12.69 8.91
N LEU A 79 12.88 -11.94 8.15
CA LEU A 79 11.83 -11.07 8.68
C LEU A 79 10.65 -10.97 7.71
N VAL A 80 9.42 -11.07 8.26
CA VAL A 80 8.19 -10.71 7.55
C VAL A 80 7.59 -9.47 8.20
N ILE A 81 7.48 -8.36 7.46
CA ILE A 81 6.78 -7.15 7.88
C ILE A 81 5.41 -7.13 7.19
N MET A 82 4.35 -7.15 7.99
CA MET A 82 2.98 -7.08 7.48
C MET A 82 2.43 -5.67 7.63
N ALA A 83 2.34 -4.93 6.53
CA ALA A 83 1.72 -3.62 6.46
C ALA A 83 0.21 -3.78 6.24
N THR A 84 -0.61 -3.43 7.23
CA THR A 84 -2.07 -3.58 7.14
C THR A 84 -2.80 -2.59 8.04
N ALA A 85 -4.00 -2.17 7.62
CA ALA A 85 -4.98 -1.43 8.41
C ALA A 85 -6.15 -2.33 8.85
N THR A 86 -6.22 -3.57 8.34
CA THR A 86 -7.28 -4.55 8.58
C THR A 86 -6.70 -5.89 9.02
N PRO A 87 -6.00 -5.96 10.18
CA PRO A 87 -5.48 -7.23 10.68
C PRO A 87 -6.63 -8.23 10.88
N ASP A 88 -6.35 -9.53 10.79
CA ASP A 88 -7.38 -10.56 10.99
C ASP A 88 -8.03 -10.45 12.35
N MET A 89 -7.26 -10.10 13.37
CA MET A 89 -7.74 -9.91 14.74
C MET A 89 -6.78 -9.01 15.54
N PRO A 90 -7.25 -8.35 16.60
CA PRO A 90 -6.39 -7.65 17.54
C PRO A 90 -5.48 -8.64 18.32
N VAL A 91 -4.33 -8.16 18.79
CA VAL A 91 -3.33 -8.85 19.63
C VAL A 91 -2.47 -9.86 18.88
N ALA A 92 -3.05 -10.89 18.25
CA ALA A 92 -2.27 -11.83 17.44
C ALA A 92 -1.94 -11.18 16.08
N ALA A 93 -0.68 -10.79 15.88
CA ALA A 93 -0.25 -10.15 14.66
C ALA A 93 -0.49 -11.05 13.43
N THR A 94 -1.12 -10.49 12.41
CA THR A 94 -1.45 -11.17 11.15
C THR A 94 -0.19 -11.68 10.46
N GLY A 95 0.90 -10.91 10.48
CA GLY A 95 2.17 -11.26 9.87
C GLY A 95 2.80 -12.52 10.45
N VAL A 96 2.62 -12.78 11.75
CA VAL A 96 3.11 -14.03 12.40
C VAL A 96 2.40 -15.26 11.81
N TYR A 97 1.10 -15.18 11.63
CA TYR A 97 0.33 -16.25 10.98
C TYR A 97 0.73 -16.40 9.51
N VAL A 98 0.88 -15.30 8.77
CA VAL A 98 1.34 -15.32 7.38
C VAL A 98 2.70 -15.98 7.24
N ALA A 99 3.68 -15.60 8.08
CA ALA A 99 5.03 -16.21 8.07
C ALA A 99 4.97 -17.74 8.23
N THR A 100 4.15 -18.23 9.16
CA THR A 100 3.92 -19.66 9.35
C THR A 100 3.32 -20.31 8.10
N GLN A 101 2.29 -19.70 7.51
CA GLN A 101 1.55 -20.27 6.37
C GLN A 101 2.34 -20.30 5.05
N ILE A 102 3.34 -19.43 4.91
CA ILE A 102 4.24 -19.45 3.76
C ILE A 102 5.47 -20.32 3.97
N GLY A 103 5.70 -20.83 5.17
CA GLY A 103 6.86 -21.67 5.51
C GLY A 103 8.12 -20.88 5.88
N ALA A 104 8.01 -19.61 6.26
CA ALA A 104 9.14 -18.78 6.70
C ALA A 104 9.51 -19.09 8.16
N VAL A 105 9.96 -20.32 8.41
CA VAL A 105 10.16 -20.90 9.75
C VAL A 105 11.26 -20.23 10.56
N ASN A 106 12.18 -19.54 9.91
CA ASN A 106 13.29 -18.83 10.55
C ASN A 106 13.01 -17.33 10.74
N ALA A 107 11.92 -16.82 10.18
CA ALA A 107 11.57 -15.42 10.25
C ALA A 107 10.91 -15.05 11.58
N PHE A 108 11.29 -13.91 12.15
CA PHE A 108 10.38 -13.21 13.05
C PHE A 108 9.43 -12.30 12.26
N SER A 109 8.31 -11.91 12.87
CA SER A 109 7.29 -11.12 12.17
C SER A 109 6.54 -10.19 13.11
N TYR A 110 6.01 -9.10 12.55
CA TYR A 110 5.11 -8.17 13.22
C TYR A 110 4.26 -7.40 12.20
N ASP A 111 3.14 -6.82 12.68
CA ASP A 111 2.31 -5.94 11.88
C ASP A 111 2.77 -4.47 12.05
N LEU A 112 2.76 -3.72 10.94
CA LEU A 112 3.06 -2.29 10.91
C LEU A 112 1.80 -1.53 10.50
N VAL A 113 1.39 -0.58 11.32
CA VAL A 113 0.16 0.20 11.13
C VAL A 113 0.48 1.67 10.90
N ALA A 114 0.23 2.16 9.69
CA ALA A 114 0.24 3.57 9.30
C ALA A 114 -0.81 3.85 8.20
N ALA A 115 -1.96 3.16 8.27
CA ALA A 115 -3.05 3.18 7.29
C ALA A 115 -2.51 3.01 5.84
N CYS A 116 -2.95 3.85 4.89
CA CYS A 116 -2.50 3.74 3.49
C CYS A 116 -0.99 3.95 3.30
N SER A 117 -0.28 4.52 4.27
CA SER A 117 1.17 4.70 4.23
C SER A 117 1.95 3.54 4.86
N SER A 118 1.26 2.49 5.37
CA SER A 118 1.91 1.37 6.06
C SER A 118 2.99 0.70 5.22
N PHE A 119 2.70 0.45 3.93
CA PHE A 119 3.69 -0.17 3.04
C PHE A 119 4.91 0.74 2.82
N LEU A 120 4.70 2.04 2.62
CA LEU A 120 5.78 3.00 2.44
C LEU A 120 6.68 3.08 3.69
N PHE A 121 6.08 3.10 4.90
CA PHE A 121 6.83 3.08 6.16
C PHE A 121 7.51 1.72 6.38
N GLY A 122 6.87 0.65 5.89
CA GLY A 122 7.46 -0.69 5.85
C GLY A 122 8.72 -0.76 4.96
N MET A 123 8.74 -0.05 3.80
CA MET A 123 9.94 0.04 2.96
C MET A 123 11.12 0.66 3.71
N SER A 124 10.89 1.77 4.41
CA SER A 124 11.90 2.40 5.27
C SER A 124 12.41 1.44 6.35
N THR A 125 11.48 0.76 7.02
CA THR A 125 11.82 -0.20 8.08
C THR A 125 12.62 -1.38 7.52
N ALA A 126 12.20 -1.99 6.42
CA ALA A 126 12.90 -3.09 5.76
C ALA A 126 14.32 -2.67 5.34
N ALA A 127 14.47 -1.45 4.80
CA ALA A 127 15.77 -0.92 4.42
C ALA A 127 16.74 -0.87 5.61
N ARG A 128 16.30 -0.34 6.77
CA ARG A 128 17.16 -0.28 7.97
C ARG A 128 17.58 -1.66 8.48
N TYR A 129 16.71 -2.67 8.38
CA TYR A 129 17.07 -4.05 8.74
C TYR A 129 18.16 -4.61 7.83
N ILE A 130 18.02 -4.46 6.51
CA ILE A 130 19.02 -4.91 5.53
C ILE A 130 20.34 -4.16 5.70
N GLU A 131 20.30 -2.82 5.80
CA GLU A 131 21.48 -1.96 5.93
C GLU A 131 22.24 -2.18 7.22
N SER A 132 21.59 -2.75 8.26
CA SER A 132 22.28 -3.18 9.49
C SER A 132 23.32 -4.28 9.24
N GLY A 133 23.27 -4.96 8.09
CA GLY A 133 24.11 -6.08 7.73
C GLY A 133 23.77 -7.40 8.44
N LYS A 134 22.84 -7.37 9.40
CA LYS A 134 22.42 -8.53 10.19
C LYS A 134 21.40 -9.41 9.43
N TYR A 135 20.46 -8.81 8.73
CA TYR A 135 19.39 -9.49 8.00
C TYR A 135 19.62 -9.39 6.50
N LYS A 136 19.33 -10.48 5.78
CA LYS A 136 19.62 -10.59 4.35
C LYS A 136 18.37 -10.71 3.49
N LYS A 137 17.26 -11.19 4.05
CA LYS A 137 16.00 -11.35 3.33
C LYS A 137 14.85 -10.82 4.18
N VAL A 138 14.29 -9.68 3.81
CA VAL A 138 13.13 -9.07 4.45
C VAL A 138 11.97 -9.06 3.47
N LEU A 139 10.91 -9.79 3.80
CA LEU A 139 9.66 -9.83 3.05
C LEU A 139 8.72 -8.77 3.61
N LEU A 140 8.43 -7.74 2.82
CA LEU A 140 7.42 -6.73 3.12
C LEU A 140 6.15 -7.04 2.36
N ILE A 141 5.03 -7.18 3.07
CA ILE A 141 3.71 -7.46 2.51
C ILE A 141 2.77 -6.32 2.86
N GLY A 142 2.08 -5.77 1.87
CA GLY A 142 0.95 -4.86 2.07
C GLY A 142 -0.34 -5.56 1.66
N ALA A 143 -1.26 -5.76 2.58
CA ALA A 143 -2.56 -6.35 2.26
C ALA A 143 -3.66 -5.81 3.16
N ASP A 144 -4.85 -5.63 2.58
CA ASP A 144 -6.04 -5.20 3.31
C ASP A 144 -7.31 -5.83 2.72
N LYS A 145 -8.18 -6.33 3.61
CA LYS A 145 -9.58 -6.68 3.31
C LYS A 145 -10.48 -5.52 3.71
N MET A 146 -10.43 -4.45 2.93
CA MET A 146 -11.20 -3.24 3.21
C MET A 146 -12.70 -3.47 3.24
N SER A 147 -13.19 -4.42 2.43
CA SER A 147 -14.61 -4.79 2.38
C SER A 147 -15.19 -5.23 3.73
N SER A 148 -14.34 -5.66 4.68
CA SER A 148 -14.76 -6.07 6.03
C SER A 148 -15.12 -4.89 6.95
N ILE A 149 -14.65 -3.70 6.63
CA ILE A 149 -14.82 -2.49 7.45
C ILE A 149 -15.54 -1.35 6.71
N ILE A 150 -16.16 -1.62 5.56
CA ILE A 150 -16.92 -0.64 4.77
C ILE A 150 -18.41 -0.85 4.94
N ASP A 151 -19.14 0.23 5.23
CA ASP A 151 -20.60 0.25 5.16
C ASP A 151 -21.06 0.43 3.72
N TYR A 152 -21.59 -0.64 3.12
CA TYR A 152 -22.11 -0.60 1.76
C TYR A 152 -23.45 0.15 1.61
N THR A 153 -23.93 0.79 2.67
CA THR A 153 -25.03 1.78 2.62
C THR A 153 -24.55 3.23 2.64
N ASP A 154 -23.25 3.45 2.89
CA ASP A 154 -22.62 4.76 2.84
C ASP A 154 -21.94 5.00 1.47
N ARG A 155 -22.59 5.79 0.61
CA ARG A 155 -22.08 6.14 -0.74
C ARG A 155 -20.75 6.90 -0.72
N THR A 156 -20.35 7.47 0.41
CA THR A 156 -19.12 8.28 0.50
C THR A 156 -17.86 7.42 0.62
N THR A 157 -17.98 6.20 1.12
CA THR A 157 -16.88 5.27 1.35
C THR A 157 -16.96 4.01 0.50
N CYS A 158 -18.15 3.42 0.28
CA CYS A 158 -18.31 2.14 -0.42
C CYS A 158 -17.83 2.13 -1.88
N ILE A 159 -17.78 3.31 -2.51
CA ILE A 159 -17.34 3.48 -3.89
C ILE A 159 -15.80 3.51 -4.05
N ILE A 160 -15.05 3.56 -2.95
CA ILE A 160 -13.61 3.85 -2.98
C ILE A 160 -12.79 2.55 -2.85
N PHE A 161 -13.08 1.75 -1.83
CA PHE A 161 -12.16 0.72 -1.34
C PHE A 161 -12.34 -0.64 -2.01
N GLY A 162 -11.22 -1.32 -2.21
CA GLY A 162 -11.14 -2.71 -2.66
C GLY A 162 -10.21 -3.53 -1.80
N ASP A 163 -10.20 -4.85 -2.01
CA ASP A 163 -9.36 -5.82 -1.33
C ASP A 163 -8.19 -6.25 -2.20
N GLY A 164 -7.03 -6.47 -1.60
CA GLY A 164 -5.87 -6.94 -2.33
C GLY A 164 -4.66 -7.14 -1.44
N GLY A 165 -3.64 -7.78 -1.98
CA GLY A 165 -2.34 -7.97 -1.37
C GLY A 165 -1.21 -7.86 -2.38
N GLY A 166 -0.08 -7.31 -1.95
CA GLY A 166 1.14 -7.28 -2.71
C GLY A 166 2.35 -7.43 -1.79
N ALA A 167 3.43 -7.95 -2.32
CA ALA A 167 4.63 -8.26 -1.56
C ALA A 167 5.88 -7.85 -2.34
N VAL A 168 6.93 -7.48 -1.63
CA VAL A 168 8.28 -7.27 -2.17
C VAL A 168 9.31 -7.95 -1.26
N LEU A 169 10.36 -8.47 -1.87
CA LEU A 169 11.53 -9.01 -1.17
C LEU A 169 12.65 -7.97 -1.18
N PHE A 170 13.17 -7.62 -0.01
CA PHE A 170 14.36 -6.80 0.13
C PHE A 170 15.59 -7.66 0.41
N GLU A 171 16.67 -7.41 -0.32
CA GLU A 171 17.97 -8.06 -0.14
C GLU A 171 19.10 -7.02 -0.17
N PRO A 172 20.29 -7.35 0.39
CA PRO A 172 21.46 -6.47 0.35
C PRO A 172 21.93 -6.22 -1.09
N ASN A 173 22.28 -4.98 -1.38
CA ASN A 173 22.89 -4.60 -2.66
C ASN A 173 24.14 -3.74 -2.42
N THR A 174 25.18 -3.95 -3.24
CA THR A 174 26.44 -3.20 -3.21
C THR A 174 26.73 -2.42 -4.51
N GLU A 175 25.79 -2.43 -5.45
CA GLU A 175 25.89 -1.74 -6.76
C GLU A 175 25.24 -0.36 -6.73
N ASP A 176 24.99 0.22 -5.56
CA ASP A 176 24.29 1.50 -5.39
C ASP A 176 22.83 1.51 -5.87
N LEU A 177 22.17 0.33 -5.89
CA LEU A 177 20.75 0.15 -6.19
C LEU A 177 19.94 -0.04 -4.89
N GLY A 178 18.60 0.06 -4.97
CA GLY A 178 17.72 -0.08 -3.81
C GLY A 178 17.28 1.25 -3.23
N VAL A 179 16.84 1.24 -1.96
CA VAL A 179 16.37 2.45 -1.27
C VAL A 179 17.51 3.44 -1.11
N LYS A 180 17.31 4.65 -1.59
CA LYS A 180 18.33 5.72 -1.60
C LYS A 180 18.06 6.79 -0.55
N ASP A 181 16.81 7.20 -0.41
CA ASP A 181 16.42 8.26 0.52
C ASP A 181 14.91 8.20 0.78
N GLU A 182 14.49 8.89 1.84
CA GLU A 182 13.08 8.92 2.25
C GLU A 182 12.75 10.24 2.96
N TYR A 183 11.48 10.64 2.84
CA TYR A 183 10.94 11.75 3.60
C TYR A 183 9.55 11.38 4.12
N LEU A 184 9.49 10.94 5.38
CA LEU A 184 8.28 10.45 6.04
C LEU A 184 7.78 11.46 7.07
N ARG A 185 6.45 11.61 7.19
CA ARG A 185 5.80 12.57 8.06
C ARG A 185 4.53 12.02 8.69
N THR A 186 4.17 12.56 9.84
CA THR A 186 2.91 12.29 10.52
C THR A 186 2.37 13.56 11.15
N ASP A 187 1.03 13.66 11.24
CA ASP A 187 0.35 14.73 11.99
C ASP A 187 -0.95 14.19 12.60
N GLY A 188 -1.03 14.19 13.93
CA GLY A 188 -2.20 13.72 14.67
C GLY A 188 -3.47 14.55 14.45
N VAL A 189 -3.40 15.71 13.82
CA VAL A 189 -4.56 16.53 13.42
C VAL A 189 -5.52 15.75 12.51
N GLY A 190 -5.03 14.74 11.81
CA GLY A 190 -5.81 13.90 10.91
C GLY A 190 -6.80 12.95 11.57
N ARG A 191 -6.60 12.65 12.86
CA ARG A 191 -7.37 11.63 13.60
C ARG A 191 -8.89 11.74 13.47
N PRO A 192 -9.54 12.92 13.56
CA PRO A 192 -10.99 13.01 13.43
C PRO A 192 -11.54 12.82 12.01
N PHE A 193 -10.70 12.92 10.97
CA PHE A 193 -11.14 12.97 9.58
C PHE A 193 -11.09 11.65 8.83
N LEU A 194 -10.29 10.67 9.30
CA LEU A 194 -10.21 9.33 8.71
C LEU A 194 -9.91 8.32 9.82
N LYS A 195 -10.91 7.52 10.20
CA LYS A 195 -10.88 6.67 11.39
C LYS A 195 -11.93 5.57 11.38
N ILE A 196 -11.82 4.66 12.33
CA ILE A 196 -12.90 3.80 12.85
C ILE A 196 -13.07 4.19 14.31
N ASP A 197 -14.29 4.54 14.72
CA ASP A 197 -14.52 5.06 16.07
C ASP A 197 -14.47 3.98 17.15
N ALA A 198 -15.08 2.82 16.90
CA ALA A 198 -15.24 1.75 17.90
C ALA A 198 -14.43 0.49 17.56
N GLY A 199 -14.23 -0.33 18.58
CA GLY A 199 -13.45 -1.58 18.50
C GLY A 199 -12.03 -1.45 19.04
N GLY A 200 -11.58 -0.24 19.38
CA GLY A 200 -10.30 0.02 20.04
C GLY A 200 -10.46 0.24 21.56
N SER A 201 -9.34 0.52 22.22
CA SER A 201 -9.28 0.73 23.68
C SER A 201 -10.03 1.98 24.17
N LEU A 202 -10.15 3.01 23.31
CA LEU A 202 -10.87 4.24 23.66
C LEU A 202 -12.38 4.03 23.69
N LEU A 203 -12.90 3.25 22.73
CA LEU A 203 -14.31 2.93 22.59
C LEU A 203 -14.43 1.43 22.24
N PRO A 204 -14.46 0.53 23.23
CA PRO A 204 -14.62 -0.91 22.99
C PRO A 204 -15.92 -1.24 22.26
N ALA A 205 -15.93 -2.36 21.54
CA ALA A 205 -17.12 -2.85 20.84
C ALA A 205 -18.27 -3.13 21.83
N SER A 206 -19.49 -2.69 21.49
CA SER A 206 -20.72 -2.95 22.23
C SER A 206 -21.89 -3.07 21.25
N ILE A 207 -23.05 -3.53 21.73
CA ILE A 207 -24.28 -3.56 20.92
C ILE A 207 -24.62 -2.17 20.41
N GLU A 208 -24.44 -1.15 21.25
CA GLU A 208 -24.70 0.24 20.89
C GLU A 208 -23.76 0.72 19.76
N THR A 209 -22.44 0.49 19.88
CA THR A 209 -21.48 0.91 18.85
C THR A 209 -21.70 0.19 17.53
N VAL A 210 -22.12 -1.08 17.56
CA VAL A 210 -22.46 -1.83 16.34
C VAL A 210 -23.74 -1.28 15.70
N ASN A 211 -24.79 -1.05 16.50
CA ASN A 211 -26.04 -0.45 15.99
C ASN A 211 -25.83 0.95 15.39
N ASN A 212 -24.92 1.73 15.96
CA ASN A 212 -24.53 3.05 15.48
C ASN A 212 -23.50 3.00 14.35
N LYS A 213 -23.15 1.81 13.82
CA LYS A 213 -22.21 1.62 12.71
C LYS A 213 -20.80 2.19 12.94
N GLN A 214 -20.39 2.36 14.19
CA GLN A 214 -19.10 2.98 14.57
C GLN A 214 -17.88 2.07 14.32
N HIS A 215 -18.12 0.84 13.88
CA HIS A 215 -17.08 -0.13 13.47
C HIS A 215 -16.72 -0.05 11.98
N TYR A 216 -17.35 0.84 11.22
CA TYR A 216 -17.01 1.11 9.83
C TYR A 216 -16.10 2.32 9.68
N VAL A 217 -15.40 2.39 8.55
CA VAL A 217 -14.56 3.53 8.21
C VAL A 217 -15.40 4.79 8.06
N PHE A 218 -15.03 5.81 8.80
CA PHE A 218 -15.48 7.18 8.61
C PHE A 218 -14.43 8.00 7.87
N GLN A 219 -14.83 8.72 6.82
CA GLN A 219 -13.95 9.61 6.07
C GLN A 219 -14.64 10.95 5.81
N GLU A 220 -14.07 12.04 6.33
CA GLU A 220 -14.43 13.41 5.92
C GLU A 220 -13.68 13.75 4.63
N GLY A 221 -14.27 13.36 3.50
CA GLY A 221 -13.59 13.30 2.19
C GLY A 221 -12.99 14.63 1.74
N LYS A 222 -13.61 15.78 2.03
CA LYS A 222 -13.14 17.10 1.60
C LYS A 222 -11.81 17.49 2.27
N THR A 223 -11.73 17.33 3.58
CA THR A 223 -10.51 17.62 4.36
C THR A 223 -9.40 16.64 4.02
N VAL A 224 -9.69 15.32 4.03
CA VAL A 224 -8.73 14.29 3.65
C VAL A 224 -8.15 14.56 2.27
N PHE A 225 -8.99 14.86 1.27
CA PHE A 225 -8.56 15.18 -0.09
C PHE A 225 -7.63 16.40 -0.14
N LYS A 226 -7.98 17.50 0.56
CA LYS A 226 -7.17 18.72 0.60
C LYS A 226 -5.76 18.45 1.15
N PHE A 227 -5.68 17.73 2.27
CA PHE A 227 -4.40 17.37 2.88
C PHE A 227 -3.60 16.41 1.99
N ALA A 228 -4.24 15.41 1.39
CA ALA A 228 -3.59 14.44 0.52
C ALA A 228 -2.97 15.09 -0.73
N VAL A 229 -3.72 15.97 -1.41
CA VAL A 229 -3.23 16.69 -2.61
C VAL A 229 -1.98 17.51 -2.30
N SER A 230 -2.02 18.27 -1.20
CA SER A 230 -0.89 19.13 -0.84
C SER A 230 0.32 18.32 -0.36
N ASN A 231 0.10 17.47 0.66
CA ASN A 231 1.21 16.80 1.34
C ASN A 231 1.89 15.73 0.48
N MET A 232 1.12 14.96 -0.33
CA MET A 232 1.73 13.95 -1.20
C MET A 232 2.58 14.59 -2.31
N ALA A 233 2.12 15.70 -2.87
CA ALA A 233 2.88 16.47 -3.86
C ALA A 233 4.15 17.09 -3.25
N ASP A 234 4.04 17.66 -2.05
CA ASP A 234 5.16 18.32 -1.37
C ASP A 234 6.27 17.33 -0.99
N VAL A 235 5.94 16.11 -0.53
CA VAL A 235 6.98 15.12 -0.17
C VAL A 235 7.67 14.54 -1.41
N CYS A 236 6.97 14.39 -2.54
CA CYS A 236 7.59 14.02 -3.81
C CYS A 236 8.63 15.05 -4.23
N GLU A 237 8.25 16.32 -4.27
CA GLU A 237 9.18 17.41 -4.59
C GLU A 237 10.36 17.48 -3.62
N LYS A 238 10.09 17.26 -2.33
CA LYS A 238 11.11 17.29 -1.27
C LYS A 238 12.16 16.20 -1.47
N VAL A 239 11.73 14.95 -1.69
CA VAL A 239 12.67 13.83 -1.88
C VAL A 239 13.48 13.98 -3.17
N MET A 240 12.87 14.51 -4.24
CA MET A 240 13.59 14.83 -5.47
C MET A 240 14.68 15.88 -5.22
N LYS A 241 14.34 16.99 -4.55
CA LYS A 241 15.30 18.06 -4.24
C LYS A 241 16.45 17.59 -3.37
N GLN A 242 16.18 16.76 -2.35
CA GLN A 242 17.21 16.21 -1.47
C GLN A 242 18.24 15.36 -2.23
N ASN A 243 17.80 14.72 -3.33
CA ASN A 243 18.63 13.82 -4.13
C ASN A 243 19.09 14.45 -5.45
N ASN A 244 18.90 15.77 -5.63
CA ASN A 244 19.24 16.51 -6.86
C ASN A 244 18.61 15.90 -8.12
N LEU A 245 17.41 15.33 -8.02
CA LEU A 245 16.67 14.74 -9.13
C LEU A 245 15.81 15.81 -9.82
N THR A 246 15.85 15.79 -11.14
CA THR A 246 14.92 16.51 -12.03
C THR A 246 13.80 15.57 -12.48
N SER A 247 12.80 16.09 -13.19
CA SER A 247 11.75 15.26 -13.81
C SER A 247 12.28 14.30 -14.89
N GLU A 248 13.43 14.63 -15.50
CA GLU A 248 14.06 13.80 -16.51
C GLU A 248 14.72 12.57 -15.87
N ASP A 249 15.29 12.74 -14.67
CA ASP A 249 15.96 11.66 -13.92
C ASP A 249 14.98 10.63 -13.35
N VAL A 250 13.71 11.02 -13.10
CA VAL A 250 12.68 10.10 -12.57
C VAL A 250 12.09 9.28 -13.70
N ASN A 251 12.20 7.96 -13.61
CA ASN A 251 11.60 7.02 -14.56
C ASN A 251 10.14 6.75 -14.20
N TRP A 252 9.83 6.58 -12.91
CA TRP A 252 8.49 6.22 -12.47
C TRP A 252 8.06 6.91 -11.18
N LEU A 253 6.85 7.45 -11.15
CA LEU A 253 6.11 7.73 -9.94
C LEU A 253 5.24 6.51 -9.60
N VAL A 254 5.39 5.96 -8.38
CA VAL A 254 4.59 4.87 -7.82
C VAL A 254 3.72 5.44 -6.70
N PRO A 255 2.54 6.00 -7.03
CA PRO A 255 1.70 6.68 -6.05
C PRO A 255 0.69 5.73 -5.40
N HIS A 256 0.34 6.02 -4.16
CA HIS A 256 -0.85 5.43 -3.54
C HIS A 256 -2.10 5.68 -4.39
N GLN A 257 -2.89 4.64 -4.62
CA GLN A 257 -4.05 4.64 -5.50
C GLN A 257 -5.35 5.00 -4.75
N ALA A 258 -5.43 6.20 -4.19
CA ALA A 258 -6.61 6.66 -3.47
C ALA A 258 -7.62 7.39 -4.36
N ASN A 259 -7.12 8.22 -5.26
CA ASN A 259 -7.92 9.07 -6.14
C ASN A 259 -7.04 9.60 -7.28
N LYS A 260 -7.50 9.46 -8.54
CA LYS A 260 -6.74 9.92 -9.72
C LYS A 260 -6.31 11.38 -9.60
N ARG A 261 -7.16 12.25 -9.08
CA ARG A 261 -6.86 13.69 -8.94
C ARG A 261 -5.72 13.99 -7.95
N ILE A 262 -5.54 13.13 -6.93
CA ILE A 262 -4.40 13.24 -5.99
C ILE A 262 -3.12 12.79 -6.71
N ILE A 263 -3.20 11.72 -7.48
CA ILE A 263 -2.09 11.20 -8.30
C ILE A 263 -1.65 12.25 -9.32
N ASP A 264 -2.61 12.82 -10.06
CA ASP A 264 -2.36 13.85 -11.07
C ASP A 264 -1.69 15.11 -10.46
N ALA A 265 -2.09 15.48 -9.24
CA ALA A 265 -1.49 16.63 -8.54
C ALA A 265 -0.02 16.37 -8.15
N ALA A 266 0.29 15.16 -7.69
CA ALA A 266 1.67 14.77 -7.38
C ALA A 266 2.53 14.74 -8.66
N ALA A 267 2.05 14.09 -9.73
CA ALA A 267 2.73 14.03 -11.02
C ALA A 267 2.98 15.45 -11.60
N SER A 268 1.97 16.32 -11.54
CA SER A 268 2.09 17.71 -11.99
C SER A 268 3.14 18.50 -11.20
N ARG A 269 3.19 18.32 -9.87
CA ARG A 269 4.22 18.99 -9.03
C ARG A 269 5.63 18.51 -9.38
N MET A 270 5.78 17.23 -9.70
CA MET A 270 7.04 16.63 -10.16
C MET A 270 7.36 16.95 -11.64
N LYS A 271 6.43 17.55 -12.38
CA LYS A 271 6.49 17.79 -13.83
C LYS A 271 6.68 16.49 -14.63
N LEU A 272 6.08 15.40 -14.18
CA LEU A 272 6.13 14.12 -14.87
C LEU A 272 4.97 13.98 -15.84
N PRO A 273 5.22 13.45 -17.05
CA PRO A 273 4.17 13.09 -18.00
C PRO A 273 3.42 11.81 -17.54
N GLU A 274 2.20 11.60 -18.05
CA GLU A 274 1.31 10.52 -17.60
C GLU A 274 1.92 9.11 -17.77
N GLU A 275 2.70 8.90 -18.82
CA GLU A 275 3.35 7.61 -19.12
C GLU A 275 4.42 7.20 -18.08
N LYS A 276 4.91 8.14 -17.26
CA LYS A 276 5.81 7.87 -16.14
C LYS A 276 5.08 7.67 -14.80
N VAL A 277 3.74 7.60 -14.79
CA VAL A 277 2.93 7.45 -13.59
C VAL A 277 2.26 6.09 -13.57
N MET A 278 2.61 5.25 -12.62
CA MET A 278 1.93 3.96 -12.45
C MET A 278 0.51 4.17 -11.94
N MET A 279 -0.48 3.63 -12.67
CA MET A 279 -1.88 3.84 -12.35
C MET A 279 -2.70 2.57 -12.61
N ASN A 280 -3.24 1.98 -11.56
CA ASN A 280 -4.15 0.84 -11.63
C ASN A 280 -5.43 1.03 -10.80
N ILE A 281 -5.67 2.26 -10.31
CA ILE A 281 -6.84 2.62 -9.51
C ILE A 281 -8.17 2.25 -10.21
N HIS A 282 -8.21 2.32 -11.54
CA HIS A 282 -9.40 2.00 -12.33
C HIS A 282 -9.80 0.52 -12.23
N LYS A 283 -8.85 -0.38 -11.90
CA LYS A 283 -9.07 -1.84 -11.78
C LYS A 283 -9.31 -2.31 -10.35
N TYR A 284 -8.66 -1.67 -9.37
CA TYR A 284 -8.60 -2.20 -8.00
C TYR A 284 -9.19 -1.26 -6.96
N GLY A 285 -9.44 0.01 -7.32
CA GLY A 285 -9.81 1.04 -6.37
C GLY A 285 -8.68 1.30 -5.36
N ASN A 286 -9.05 1.74 -4.17
CA ASN A 286 -8.12 1.94 -3.07
C ASN A 286 -8.00 0.66 -2.23
N THR A 287 -6.92 -0.07 -2.39
CA THR A 287 -6.57 -1.26 -1.61
C THR A 287 -5.65 -0.95 -0.42
N THR A 288 -5.66 0.28 0.05
CA THR A 288 -4.96 0.79 1.25
C THR A 288 -3.45 0.51 1.19
N SER A 289 -2.91 -0.39 2.02
CA SER A 289 -1.48 -0.70 2.05
C SER A 289 -1.00 -1.50 0.82
N ALA A 290 -1.90 -2.20 0.15
CA ALA A 290 -1.57 -3.00 -1.04
C ALA A 290 -1.40 -2.16 -2.31
N THR A 291 -1.78 -0.89 -2.35
CA THR A 291 -1.78 -0.08 -3.58
C THR A 291 -0.41 0.04 -4.23
N LEU A 292 0.63 0.30 -3.44
CA LEU A 292 2.00 0.46 -3.95
C LEU A 292 2.56 -0.86 -4.53
N PRO A 293 2.54 -1.99 -3.80
CA PRO A 293 3.07 -3.24 -4.34
C PRO A 293 2.22 -3.82 -5.48
N LEU A 294 0.91 -3.55 -5.54
CA LEU A 294 0.08 -3.91 -6.70
C LEU A 294 0.44 -3.08 -7.94
N CYS A 295 0.76 -1.79 -7.79
CA CYS A 295 1.32 -1.00 -8.88
C CYS A 295 2.62 -1.59 -9.39
N LEU A 296 3.57 -1.91 -8.49
CA LEU A 296 4.82 -2.54 -8.90
C LEU A 296 4.59 -3.84 -9.66
N ALA A 297 3.68 -4.70 -9.20
CA ALA A 297 3.38 -5.97 -9.85
C ALA A 297 2.80 -5.79 -11.26
N ASP A 298 1.90 -4.82 -11.44
CA ASP A 298 1.29 -4.54 -12.76
C ASP A 298 2.30 -3.94 -13.75
N TYR A 299 3.28 -3.19 -13.26
CA TYR A 299 4.27 -2.49 -14.10
C TYR A 299 5.65 -3.16 -14.14
N GLU A 300 5.87 -4.23 -13.37
CA GLU A 300 7.19 -4.87 -13.22
C GLU A 300 7.88 -5.15 -14.55
N LYS A 301 7.15 -5.63 -15.57
CA LYS A 301 7.70 -5.95 -16.90
C LYS A 301 8.20 -4.71 -17.67
N GLN A 302 7.86 -3.52 -17.23
CA GLN A 302 8.31 -2.26 -17.85
C GLN A 302 9.52 -1.68 -17.13
N LEU A 303 9.84 -2.16 -15.93
CA LEU A 303 10.95 -1.68 -15.11
C LEU A 303 12.28 -2.24 -15.61
N LYS A 304 13.30 -1.37 -15.57
CA LYS A 304 14.67 -1.69 -15.96
C LYS A 304 15.62 -1.46 -14.81
N LYS A 305 16.66 -2.28 -14.71
CA LYS A 305 17.74 -2.08 -13.73
C LYS A 305 18.29 -0.66 -13.83
N GLY A 306 18.33 0.04 -12.71
CA GLY A 306 18.80 1.42 -12.62
C GLY A 306 17.70 2.50 -12.72
N ASP A 307 16.45 2.13 -13.03
CA ASP A 307 15.33 3.07 -13.04
C ASP A 307 15.17 3.76 -11.69
N ASN A 308 14.96 5.06 -11.70
CA ASN A 308 14.69 5.87 -10.52
C ASN A 308 13.18 5.91 -10.25
N LEU A 309 12.74 5.33 -9.14
CA LEU A 309 11.35 5.27 -8.72
C LEU A 309 11.11 6.18 -7.52
N ILE A 310 10.07 6.99 -7.57
CA ILE A 310 9.57 7.74 -6.42
C ILE A 310 8.26 7.13 -5.97
N PHE A 311 8.27 6.50 -4.79
CA PHE A 311 7.06 6.02 -4.12
C PHE A 311 6.46 7.15 -3.31
N ALA A 312 5.15 7.31 -3.32
CA ALA A 312 4.47 8.33 -2.51
C ALA A 312 3.14 7.83 -1.97
N SER A 313 2.85 8.14 -0.72
CA SER A 313 1.59 7.77 -0.08
C SER A 313 1.11 8.84 0.89
N PHE A 314 -0.22 8.85 1.11
CA PHE A 314 -0.92 9.61 2.14
C PHE A 314 -2.03 8.74 2.74
N GLY A 315 -2.16 8.72 4.05
CA GLY A 315 -3.12 7.90 4.77
C GLY A 315 -3.65 8.50 6.06
N GLY A 316 -4.55 7.76 6.68
CA GLY A 316 -5.10 8.10 7.99
C GLY A 316 -4.00 8.29 9.04
N GLY A 317 -4.29 9.19 9.99
CA GLY A 317 -3.37 9.53 11.05
C GLY A 317 -3.29 11.04 11.30
N PHE A 318 -2.88 11.98 10.41
CA PHE A 318 -2.40 11.64 9.05
C PHE A 318 -0.98 11.08 9.05
N THR A 319 -0.70 10.23 8.06
CA THR A 319 0.62 9.70 7.75
C THR A 319 0.90 9.91 6.26
N TRP A 320 2.10 10.34 5.90
CA TRP A 320 2.46 10.51 4.48
C TRP A 320 3.96 10.48 4.27
N GLY A 321 4.39 10.36 3.03
CA GLY A 321 5.80 10.42 2.69
C GLY A 321 6.10 10.06 1.26
N ALA A 322 7.39 10.11 0.94
CA ALA A 322 7.95 9.60 -0.29
C ALA A 322 9.25 8.82 0.00
N VAL A 323 9.49 7.80 -0.82
CA VAL A 323 10.72 7.00 -0.82
C VAL A 323 11.31 7.03 -2.22
N TYR A 324 12.60 7.33 -2.34
CA TYR A 324 13.37 7.20 -3.56
C TYR A 324 14.09 5.86 -3.58
N LEU A 325 13.87 5.12 -4.67
CA LEU A 325 14.47 3.79 -4.87
C LEU A 325 15.04 3.69 -6.29
N LYS A 326 16.25 3.12 -6.41
CA LYS A 326 16.78 2.65 -7.69
C LYS A 326 16.45 1.18 -7.89
N TRP A 327 15.79 0.87 -9.00
CA TRP A 327 15.37 -0.49 -9.31
C TRP A 327 16.55 -1.43 -9.56
N ALA A 328 16.48 -2.68 -9.08
CA ALA A 328 17.66 -3.53 -8.99
C ALA A 328 17.80 -4.59 -10.08
N TYR A 329 16.76 -4.85 -10.89
CA TYR A 329 16.80 -5.92 -11.89
C TYR A 329 16.00 -5.60 -13.16
N ASP A 330 16.29 -6.34 -14.23
CA ASP A 330 15.46 -6.36 -15.44
C ASP A 330 14.44 -7.49 -15.33
N SER A 331 13.18 -7.20 -15.60
CA SER A 331 12.13 -8.24 -15.59
C SER A 331 12.35 -9.21 -16.77
N LYS A 332 12.28 -10.50 -16.49
CA LYS A 332 12.42 -11.58 -17.47
C LYS A 332 11.11 -11.80 -18.26
#